data_c9b364a56e2a3c5632957c73dbeb534a
#
_entry.id   c9b364a56e2a3c5632957c73dbeb534a
#
_cell.length_a   1.000
_cell.length_b   1.000
_cell.length_c   1.000
_cell.angle_alpha   90.00
_cell.angle_beta   90.00
_cell.angle_gamma   90.00
#
_symmetry.space_group_name_H-M   'P 1'
#
loop_
_entity.id
_entity.type
_entity.pdbx_description
1 polymer ?
#
loop_
_entity_poly.entity_id
_entity_poly.type
_entity_poly.pdbx_seq_one_letter_code
_entity_poly.pdbx_strand_id
1 'polypeptide(L)'
;ARLTPQYVNPAGSLPVTLIAKLPDPDPVQRAAQSEAFRTEAGFYSTYPADDRSIHPQTYFVAVDADGDDHAMLIEDLSSGRAASFIRHMPLDDAATVFDVLAGLHVERWNAPELDGLTWAADGRKRATWSPSQEAYSAAWDGFCEKWGAFIPPEVFETAEALTRSLADVLTVEAGVPVTLAHS
;
A
#
# COMPACT_ATOMS: atom_id res chain seq x y z
N ALA A 1 16.73 -4.03 1.93
CA ALA A 1 18.18 -3.92 1.68
C ALA A 1 18.43 -3.78 0.18
N ARG A 2 19.52 -3.05 -0.20
CA ARG A 2 20.02 -3.03 -1.60
C ARG A 2 21.08 -4.11 -1.76
N LEU A 3 20.97 -4.89 -2.83
CA LEU A 3 21.88 -5.97 -3.18
C LEU A 3 22.60 -5.66 -4.49
N THR A 4 23.86 -6.11 -4.60
CA THR A 4 24.62 -6.13 -5.86
C THR A 4 24.85 -7.60 -6.21
N PRO A 5 24.03 -8.21 -7.11
CA PRO A 5 24.13 -9.62 -7.43
C PRO A 5 25.42 -9.95 -8.21
N GLN A 6 25.94 -11.15 -8.01
CA GLN A 6 27.01 -11.69 -8.81
C GLN A 6 26.46 -12.83 -9.69
N TYR A 7 26.61 -12.70 -10.99
CA TYR A 7 26.06 -13.65 -11.97
C TYR A 7 27.13 -14.63 -12.40
N VAL A 8 26.82 -15.92 -12.30
CA VAL A 8 27.75 -17.00 -12.67
C VAL A 8 27.82 -17.17 -14.19
N ASN A 9 26.65 -17.11 -14.87
CA ASN A 9 26.52 -17.21 -16.31
C ASN A 9 25.61 -16.11 -16.83
N PRO A 10 26.10 -14.86 -16.96
CA PRO A 10 25.26 -13.75 -17.38
C PRO A 10 24.80 -13.94 -18.83
N ALA A 11 23.49 -13.93 -19.05
CA ALA A 11 22.88 -13.92 -20.37
C ALA A 11 21.87 -12.77 -20.43
N GLY A 12 21.97 -11.95 -21.46
CA GLY A 12 21.10 -10.78 -21.64
C GLY A 12 21.43 -9.60 -20.71
N SER A 13 20.49 -8.66 -20.62
CA SER A 13 20.59 -7.50 -19.72
C SER A 13 20.12 -7.90 -18.34
N LEU A 14 21.02 -7.93 -17.38
CA LEU A 14 20.74 -8.29 -15.98
C LEU A 14 20.85 -7.04 -15.09
N PRO A 15 20.05 -6.92 -14.02
CA PRO A 15 20.08 -5.78 -13.13
C PRO A 15 21.40 -5.69 -12.37
N VAL A 16 21.97 -4.48 -12.29
CA VAL A 16 23.22 -4.21 -11.55
C VAL A 16 22.94 -4.22 -10.04
N THR A 17 21.79 -3.72 -9.65
CA THR A 17 21.32 -3.68 -8.27
C THR A 17 19.88 -4.17 -8.17
N LEU A 18 19.52 -4.71 -7.00
CA LEU A 18 18.18 -5.16 -6.64
C LEU A 18 17.83 -4.65 -5.26
N ILE A 19 16.56 -4.48 -5.00
CA ILE A 19 16.04 -4.25 -3.66
C ILE A 19 15.48 -5.56 -3.09
N ALA A 20 16.03 -5.97 -1.94
CA ALA A 20 15.47 -7.06 -1.14
C ALA A 20 14.57 -6.47 -0.05
N LYS A 21 13.33 -6.92 -0.03
CA LYS A 21 12.39 -6.72 1.08
C LYS A 21 12.38 -8.00 1.90
N LEU A 22 12.72 -7.87 3.17
CA LEU A 22 12.87 -8.97 4.11
C LEU A 22 12.09 -8.64 5.38
N PRO A 23 11.67 -9.64 6.17
CA PRO A 23 10.96 -9.41 7.43
C PRO A 23 11.81 -8.61 8.42
N ASP A 24 11.12 -7.85 9.27
CA ASP A 24 11.80 -7.14 10.37
C ASP A 24 12.39 -8.18 11.34
N PRO A 25 13.62 -8.00 11.82
CA PRO A 25 14.22 -8.90 12.83
C PRO A 25 13.47 -8.85 14.16
N ASP A 26 12.79 -7.75 14.50
CA ASP A 26 11.92 -7.66 15.67
C ASP A 26 10.60 -8.39 15.39
N PRO A 27 10.25 -9.44 16.18
CA PRO A 27 9.05 -10.22 15.94
C PRO A 27 7.74 -9.41 16.11
N VAL A 28 7.73 -8.38 16.94
CA VAL A 28 6.55 -7.50 17.12
C VAL A 28 6.31 -6.66 15.87
N GLN A 29 7.38 -6.06 15.32
CA GLN A 29 7.31 -5.28 14.09
C GLN A 29 6.98 -6.18 12.88
N ARG A 30 7.55 -7.38 12.83
CA ARG A 30 7.26 -8.37 11.80
C ARG A 30 5.77 -8.73 11.76
N ALA A 31 5.20 -9.10 12.90
CA ALA A 31 3.78 -9.42 13.02
C ALA A 31 2.89 -8.23 12.63
N ALA A 32 3.24 -7.00 13.02
CA ALA A 32 2.49 -5.80 12.67
C ALA A 32 2.52 -5.49 11.17
N GLN A 33 3.53 -5.95 10.44
CA GLN A 33 3.71 -5.70 9.00
C GLN A 33 3.25 -6.87 8.12
N SER A 34 2.95 -8.04 8.70
CA SER A 34 2.69 -9.29 7.96
C SER A 34 1.56 -9.16 6.94
N GLU A 35 0.47 -8.47 7.28
CA GLU A 35 -0.67 -8.25 6.38
C GLU A 35 -0.28 -7.38 5.17
N ALA A 36 0.45 -6.28 5.41
CA ALA A 36 0.91 -5.40 4.35
C ALA A 36 1.85 -6.13 3.36
N PHE A 37 2.77 -6.94 3.89
CA PHE A 37 3.65 -7.74 3.05
C PHE A 37 2.93 -8.83 2.28
N ARG A 38 1.92 -9.47 2.87
CA ARG A 38 1.09 -10.46 2.21
C ARG A 38 0.31 -9.85 1.06
N THR A 39 -0.25 -8.65 1.27
CA THR A 39 -0.93 -7.88 0.24
C THR A 39 0.02 -7.49 -0.90
N GLU A 40 1.20 -6.97 -0.57
CA GLU A 40 2.20 -6.59 -1.57
C GLU A 40 2.71 -7.80 -2.37
N ALA A 41 3.01 -8.90 -1.70
CA ALA A 41 3.43 -10.14 -2.34
C ALA A 41 2.33 -10.72 -3.25
N GLY A 42 1.08 -10.66 -2.82
CA GLY A 42 -0.09 -11.03 -3.60
C GLY A 42 -0.22 -10.19 -4.86
N PHE A 43 -0.02 -8.88 -4.76
CA PHE A 43 -0.02 -7.97 -5.90
C PHE A 43 1.05 -8.37 -6.93
N TYR A 44 2.31 -8.45 -6.53
CA TYR A 44 3.40 -8.79 -7.44
C TYR A 44 3.31 -10.20 -8.04
N SER A 45 2.72 -11.14 -7.32
CA SER A 45 2.50 -12.50 -7.83
C SER A 45 1.36 -12.57 -8.85
N THR A 46 0.34 -11.71 -8.69
CA THR A 46 -0.83 -11.67 -9.56
C THR A 46 -0.58 -10.82 -10.81
N TYR A 47 0.16 -9.73 -10.65
CA TYR A 47 0.42 -8.75 -11.70
C TYR A 47 1.94 -8.61 -11.93
N PRO A 48 2.58 -9.55 -12.64
CA PRO A 48 3.99 -9.43 -12.98
C PRO A 48 4.20 -8.20 -13.88
N ALA A 49 5.31 -7.50 -13.68
CA ALA A 49 5.63 -6.31 -14.47
C ALA A 49 5.91 -6.67 -15.93
N ASP A 50 5.42 -5.82 -16.82
CA ASP A 50 5.70 -5.79 -18.24
C ASP A 50 6.18 -4.40 -18.67
N ASP A 51 6.38 -4.15 -19.96
CA ASP A 51 6.87 -2.88 -20.51
C ASP A 51 5.92 -1.67 -20.26
N ARG A 52 4.69 -1.91 -19.78
CA ARG A 52 3.67 -0.89 -19.50
C ARG A 52 3.42 -0.73 -18.01
N SER A 53 4.03 -1.56 -17.20
CA SER A 53 3.79 -1.57 -15.75
C SER A 53 4.35 -0.33 -15.08
N ILE A 54 3.58 0.21 -14.15
CA ILE A 54 3.94 1.37 -13.30
C ILE A 54 4.62 0.96 -12.00
N HIS A 55 4.79 -0.34 -11.79
CA HIS A 55 5.43 -0.91 -10.61
C HIS A 55 6.76 -1.58 -10.99
N PRO A 56 7.67 -1.77 -10.03
CA PRO A 56 8.98 -2.35 -10.29
C PRO A 56 8.88 -3.79 -10.82
N GLN A 57 9.84 -4.18 -11.67
CA GLN A 57 10.02 -5.57 -12.05
C GLN A 57 10.28 -6.41 -10.81
N THR A 58 9.55 -7.51 -10.69
CA THR A 58 9.70 -8.46 -9.59
C THR A 58 10.45 -9.70 -10.07
N TYR A 59 11.53 -10.02 -9.40
CA TYR A 59 12.40 -11.16 -9.73
C TYR A 59 12.13 -12.38 -8.85
N PHE A 60 11.66 -12.15 -7.64
CA PHE A 60 11.36 -13.23 -6.69
C PHE A 60 10.33 -12.76 -5.67
N VAL A 61 9.39 -13.62 -5.34
CA VAL A 61 8.43 -13.45 -4.25
C VAL A 61 8.27 -14.78 -3.53
N ALA A 62 8.41 -14.78 -2.22
CA ALA A 62 8.06 -15.90 -1.35
C ALA A 62 7.44 -15.37 -0.07
N VAL A 63 6.38 -16.03 0.38
CA VAL A 63 5.70 -15.76 1.66
C VAL A 63 5.39 -17.12 2.27
N ASP A 64 5.64 -17.27 3.56
CA ASP A 64 5.27 -18.50 4.28
C ASP A 64 3.74 -18.58 4.47
N ALA A 65 3.27 -19.73 4.98
CA ALA A 65 1.84 -20.01 5.16
C ALA A 65 1.17 -19.02 6.15
N ASP A 66 1.90 -18.58 7.15
CA ASP A 66 1.41 -17.68 8.20
C ASP A 66 1.57 -16.19 7.80
N GLY A 67 2.39 -15.90 6.77
CA GLY A 67 2.67 -14.57 6.28
C GLY A 67 3.68 -13.79 7.10
N ASP A 68 4.26 -14.41 8.12
CA ASP A 68 5.22 -13.77 9.02
C ASP A 68 6.62 -13.70 8.42
N ASP A 69 7.01 -14.72 7.64
CA ASP A 69 8.26 -14.72 6.88
C ASP A 69 7.99 -14.49 5.40
N HIS A 70 8.72 -13.55 4.82
CA HIS A 70 8.59 -13.20 3.41
C HIS A 70 9.95 -12.79 2.84
N ALA A 71 10.10 -12.93 1.54
CA ALA A 71 11.24 -12.40 0.81
C ALA A 71 10.79 -11.95 -0.58
N MET A 72 11.13 -10.71 -0.93
CA MET A 72 10.90 -10.20 -2.28
C MET A 72 12.19 -9.61 -2.82
N LEU A 73 12.48 -9.89 -4.11
CA LEU A 73 13.53 -9.22 -4.86
C LEU A 73 12.88 -8.44 -6.00
N ILE A 74 13.02 -7.14 -5.95
CA ILE A 74 12.41 -6.21 -6.90
C ILE A 74 13.47 -5.30 -7.52
N GLU A 75 13.11 -4.69 -8.61
CA GLU A 75 13.92 -3.69 -9.32
C GLU A 75 14.33 -2.54 -8.39
N ASP A 76 15.55 -2.06 -8.57
CA ASP A 76 16.06 -0.87 -7.88
C ASP A 76 15.72 0.41 -8.67
N LEU A 77 14.66 1.07 -8.26
CA LEU A 77 14.20 2.33 -8.85
C LEU A 77 14.89 3.58 -8.28
N SER A 78 16.00 3.43 -7.56
CA SER A 78 16.69 4.56 -6.91
C SER A 78 17.30 5.58 -7.87
N SER A 79 17.36 5.29 -9.15
CA SER A 79 17.69 6.29 -10.20
C SER A 79 16.54 7.27 -10.44
N GLY A 80 15.34 6.94 -10.02
CA GLY A 80 14.17 7.80 -10.07
C GLY A 80 14.15 8.84 -8.95
N ARG A 81 13.22 9.78 -9.06
CA ARG A 81 12.97 10.79 -8.04
C ARG A 81 11.82 10.36 -7.14
N ALA A 82 12.11 10.13 -5.86
CA ALA A 82 11.08 9.84 -4.88
C ALA A 82 10.35 11.13 -4.45
N ALA A 83 9.04 11.04 -4.28
CA ALA A 83 8.27 12.07 -3.59
C ALA A 83 8.68 12.17 -2.12
N SER A 84 8.48 13.33 -1.52
CA SER A 84 8.80 13.59 -0.12
C SER A 84 7.54 14.02 0.62
N PHE A 85 7.26 13.42 1.76
CA PHE A 85 6.18 13.87 2.65
C PHE A 85 6.40 15.27 3.25
N ILE A 86 7.64 15.76 3.22
CA ILE A 86 8.01 17.05 3.83
C ILE A 86 8.09 18.18 2.78
N ARG A 87 8.31 17.85 1.52
CA ARG A 87 8.46 18.82 0.44
C ARG A 87 7.21 18.83 -0.42
N HIS A 88 6.79 20.02 -0.83
CA HIS A 88 5.69 20.14 -1.79
C HIS A 88 6.02 19.40 -3.10
N MET A 89 5.07 18.64 -3.58
CA MET A 89 5.11 18.07 -4.92
C MET A 89 4.75 19.16 -5.93
N PRO A 90 5.54 19.38 -6.99
CA PRO A 90 5.15 20.26 -8.07
C PRO A 90 3.82 19.82 -8.71
N LEU A 91 2.99 20.76 -9.17
CA LEU A 91 1.68 20.44 -9.75
C LEU A 91 1.77 19.53 -10.98
N ASP A 92 2.79 19.73 -11.83
CA ASP A 92 3.02 18.89 -13.01
C ASP A 92 3.36 17.44 -12.62
N ASP A 93 4.13 17.24 -11.53
CA ASP A 93 4.41 15.91 -11.01
C ASP A 93 3.14 15.28 -10.45
N ALA A 94 2.32 16.04 -9.72
CA ALA A 94 1.04 15.56 -9.21
C ALA A 94 0.09 15.18 -10.35
N ALA A 95 -0.01 15.99 -11.40
CA ALA A 95 -0.81 15.67 -12.59
C ALA A 95 -0.35 14.34 -13.22
N THR A 96 0.96 14.16 -13.40
CA THR A 96 1.53 12.91 -13.91
C THR A 96 1.17 11.71 -13.06
N VAL A 97 1.25 11.82 -11.73
CA VAL A 97 0.87 10.74 -10.80
C VAL A 97 -0.61 10.40 -10.93
N PHE A 98 -1.49 11.42 -11.00
CA PHE A 98 -2.93 11.19 -11.17
C PHE A 98 -3.28 10.55 -12.51
N ASP A 99 -2.62 10.93 -13.60
CA ASP A 99 -2.82 10.30 -14.91
C ASP A 99 -2.43 8.82 -14.89
N VAL A 100 -1.30 8.49 -14.27
CA VAL A 100 -0.84 7.10 -14.11
C VAL A 100 -1.80 6.29 -13.23
N LEU A 101 -2.25 6.84 -12.09
CA LEU A 101 -3.21 6.19 -11.20
C LEU A 101 -4.57 6.01 -11.89
N ALA A 102 -5.03 6.99 -12.65
CA ALA A 102 -6.27 6.86 -13.41
C ALA A 102 -6.18 5.71 -14.43
N GLY A 103 -5.04 5.54 -15.10
CA GLY A 103 -4.78 4.40 -15.98
C GLY A 103 -4.91 3.06 -15.25
N LEU A 104 -4.25 2.91 -14.10
CA LEU A 104 -4.33 1.70 -13.26
C LEU A 104 -5.78 1.41 -12.82
N HIS A 105 -6.50 2.44 -12.39
CA HIS A 105 -7.88 2.29 -11.94
C HIS A 105 -8.83 1.89 -13.08
N VAL A 106 -8.66 2.47 -14.27
CA VAL A 106 -9.50 2.17 -15.45
C VAL A 106 -9.31 0.71 -15.89
N GLU A 107 -8.07 0.22 -15.90
CA GLU A 107 -7.78 -1.17 -16.28
C GLU A 107 -8.49 -2.20 -15.40
N ARG A 108 -8.77 -1.86 -14.16
CA ARG A 108 -9.37 -2.77 -13.16
C ARG A 108 -10.79 -2.34 -12.74
N TRP A 109 -11.40 -1.40 -13.47
CA TRP A 109 -12.71 -0.85 -13.11
C TRP A 109 -13.82 -1.89 -13.22
N ASN A 110 -14.41 -2.26 -12.08
CA ASN A 110 -15.40 -3.34 -11.97
C ASN A 110 -14.94 -4.68 -12.58
N ALA A 111 -13.66 -4.94 -12.62
CA ALA A 111 -13.10 -6.14 -13.19
C ALA A 111 -13.53 -7.37 -12.35
N PRO A 112 -14.12 -8.42 -12.97
CA PRO A 112 -14.65 -9.58 -12.24
C PRO A 112 -13.58 -10.33 -11.43
N GLU A 113 -12.33 -10.28 -11.84
CA GLU A 113 -11.22 -10.90 -11.15
C GLU A 113 -10.94 -10.30 -9.76
N LEU A 114 -11.40 -9.07 -9.48
CA LEU A 114 -11.21 -8.43 -8.18
C LEU A 114 -11.90 -9.20 -7.05
N ASP A 115 -13.03 -9.84 -7.33
CA ASP A 115 -13.75 -10.64 -6.34
C ASP A 115 -12.99 -11.91 -5.92
N GLY A 116 -12.05 -12.36 -6.72
CA GLY A 116 -11.18 -13.52 -6.47
C GLY A 116 -9.86 -13.20 -5.77
N LEU A 117 -9.53 -11.95 -5.54
CA LEU A 117 -8.26 -11.54 -4.92
C LEU A 117 -8.31 -11.76 -3.40
N THR A 118 -7.75 -12.86 -2.94
CA THR A 118 -7.76 -13.23 -1.51
C THR A 118 -6.76 -12.43 -0.66
N TRP A 119 -5.81 -11.79 -1.31
CA TRP A 119 -4.78 -10.96 -0.68
C TRP A 119 -5.19 -9.48 -0.58
N ALA A 120 -6.16 -9.02 -1.37
CA ALA A 120 -6.62 -7.64 -1.37
C ALA A 120 -7.77 -7.44 -0.37
N ALA A 121 -7.71 -6.36 0.40
CA ALA A 121 -8.80 -5.99 1.30
C ALA A 121 -10.00 -5.50 0.48
N ASP A 122 -11.19 -6.02 0.80
CA ASP A 122 -12.45 -5.60 0.17
C ASP A 122 -13.01 -4.37 0.91
N GLY A 123 -12.81 -3.18 0.37
CA GLY A 123 -13.28 -1.91 0.93
C GLY A 123 -14.81 -1.79 1.04
N ARG A 124 -15.58 -2.69 0.42
CA ARG A 124 -17.04 -2.76 0.57
C ARG A 124 -17.47 -3.37 1.92
N LYS A 125 -16.54 -4.02 2.62
CA LYS A 125 -16.84 -4.70 3.88
C LYS A 125 -16.45 -3.82 5.08
N ARG A 126 -17.40 -3.63 6.00
CA ARG A 126 -17.15 -2.90 7.25
C ARG A 126 -15.96 -3.48 8.04
N ALA A 127 -15.79 -4.81 8.04
CA ALA A 127 -14.68 -5.48 8.72
C ALA A 127 -13.30 -5.02 8.25
N THR A 128 -13.16 -4.60 7.00
CA THR A 128 -11.91 -4.02 6.44
C THR A 128 -11.51 -2.73 7.18
N TRP A 129 -12.49 -1.91 7.60
CA TRP A 129 -12.25 -0.61 8.21
C TRP A 129 -12.30 -0.60 9.74
N SER A 130 -12.79 -1.68 10.36
CA SER A 130 -12.92 -1.76 11.82
C SER A 130 -11.59 -1.57 12.56
N PRO A 131 -10.45 -2.17 12.14
CA PRO A 131 -9.17 -1.92 12.77
C PRO A 131 -8.72 -0.46 12.70
N SER A 132 -9.00 0.21 11.58
CA SER A 132 -8.70 1.65 11.42
C SER A 132 -9.53 2.51 12.37
N GLN A 133 -10.82 2.18 12.57
CA GLN A 133 -11.66 2.86 13.55
C GLN A 133 -11.16 2.67 14.97
N GLU A 134 -10.76 1.46 15.35
CA GLU A 134 -10.22 1.15 16.67
C GLU A 134 -8.92 1.93 16.93
N ALA A 135 -8.00 1.93 15.96
CA ALA A 135 -6.76 2.70 16.05
C ALA A 135 -7.01 4.21 16.13
N TYR A 136 -7.94 4.74 15.35
CA TYR A 136 -8.33 6.15 15.39
C TYR A 136 -8.91 6.53 16.76
N SER A 137 -9.82 5.70 17.29
CA SER A 137 -10.43 5.91 18.61
C SER A 137 -9.40 5.87 19.73
N ALA A 138 -8.47 4.92 19.69
CA ALA A 138 -7.42 4.77 20.69
C ALA A 138 -6.42 5.94 20.69
N ALA A 139 -6.17 6.55 19.53
CA ALA A 139 -5.25 7.67 19.40
C ALA A 139 -5.89 9.03 19.73
N TRP A 140 -7.22 9.12 19.81
CA TRP A 140 -7.97 10.38 19.84
C TRP A 140 -7.62 11.27 21.04
N ASP A 141 -7.60 10.71 22.25
CA ASP A 141 -7.32 11.49 23.45
C ASP A 141 -5.93 12.10 23.44
N GLY A 142 -4.92 11.32 23.10
CA GLY A 142 -3.54 11.80 22.96
C GLY A 142 -3.35 12.81 21.83
N PHE A 143 -4.11 12.67 20.76
CA PHE A 143 -4.15 13.65 19.68
C PHE A 143 -4.75 14.97 20.15
N CYS A 144 -5.88 14.95 20.88
CA CYS A 144 -6.53 16.12 21.42
C CYS A 144 -5.65 16.87 22.43
N GLU A 145 -4.98 16.14 23.31
CA GLU A 145 -4.05 16.71 24.28
C GLU A 145 -2.93 17.50 23.59
N LYS A 146 -2.38 16.95 22.52
CA LYS A 146 -1.22 17.52 21.84
C LYS A 146 -1.57 18.59 20.81
N TRP A 147 -2.66 18.42 20.08
CA TRP A 147 -2.98 19.20 18.89
C TRP A 147 -4.34 19.93 18.96
N GLY A 148 -5.20 19.59 19.91
CA GLY A 148 -6.59 20.10 19.98
C GLY A 148 -6.70 21.62 19.93
N ALA A 149 -5.76 22.35 20.56
CA ALA A 149 -5.76 23.82 20.55
C ALA A 149 -5.47 24.45 19.16
N PHE A 150 -4.98 23.66 18.21
CA PHE A 150 -4.66 24.13 16.85
C PHE A 150 -5.74 23.78 15.82
N ILE A 151 -6.79 23.07 16.26
CA ILE A 151 -7.85 22.58 15.37
C ILE A 151 -9.07 23.48 15.50
N PRO A 152 -9.63 23.97 14.38
CA PRO A 152 -10.87 24.72 14.42
C PRO A 152 -12.01 23.91 15.05
N PRO A 153 -12.88 24.52 15.88
CA PRO A 153 -13.94 23.81 16.58
C PRO A 153 -14.85 22.96 15.68
N GLU A 154 -15.21 23.47 14.51
CA GLU A 154 -16.04 22.79 13.52
C GLU A 154 -15.38 21.52 12.93
N VAL A 155 -14.05 21.52 12.80
CA VAL A 155 -13.28 20.35 12.37
C VAL A 155 -13.16 19.37 13.52
N PHE A 156 -12.98 19.85 14.75
CA PHE A 156 -12.86 19.04 15.95
C PHE A 156 -14.12 18.19 16.19
N GLU A 157 -15.31 18.81 16.11
CA GLU A 157 -16.59 18.10 16.28
C GLU A 157 -16.78 16.98 15.26
N THR A 158 -16.41 17.23 13.99
CA THR A 158 -16.46 16.23 12.94
C THR A 158 -15.46 15.11 13.19
N ALA A 159 -14.23 15.43 13.55
CA ALA A 159 -13.18 14.45 13.82
C ALA A 159 -13.53 13.57 15.04
N GLU A 160 -14.12 14.16 16.10
CA GLU A 160 -14.62 13.41 17.25
C GLU A 160 -15.74 12.42 16.85
N ALA A 161 -16.66 12.84 15.99
CA ALA A 161 -17.71 11.94 15.50
C ALA A 161 -17.15 10.72 14.76
N LEU A 162 -16.06 10.88 14.03
CA LEU A 162 -15.39 9.78 13.31
C LEU A 162 -14.82 8.71 14.25
N THR A 163 -14.50 9.01 15.50
CA THR A 163 -14.03 7.99 16.46
C THR A 163 -15.04 6.85 16.62
N ARG A 164 -16.31 7.10 16.34
CA ARG A 164 -17.41 6.16 16.50
C ARG A 164 -17.96 5.60 15.18
N SER A 165 -17.68 6.27 14.06
CA SER A 165 -18.36 5.98 12.79
C SER A 165 -17.42 5.84 11.58
N LEU A 166 -16.11 5.87 11.78
CA LEU A 166 -15.15 5.85 10.68
C LEU A 166 -15.36 4.63 9.76
N ALA A 167 -15.50 3.43 10.34
CA ALA A 167 -15.71 2.22 9.56
C ALA A 167 -17.04 2.24 8.76
N ASP A 168 -18.08 2.87 9.30
CA ASP A 168 -19.37 3.00 8.60
C ASP A 168 -19.29 4.01 7.46
N VAL A 169 -18.56 5.13 7.66
CA VAL A 169 -18.34 6.16 6.64
C VAL A 169 -17.49 5.63 5.49
N LEU A 170 -16.45 4.84 5.79
CA LEU A 170 -15.55 4.27 4.78
C LEU A 170 -16.10 3.03 4.09
N THR A 171 -17.11 2.36 4.67
CA THR A 171 -17.75 1.21 4.04
C THR A 171 -18.56 1.66 2.83
N VAL A 172 -18.21 1.12 1.67
CA VAL A 172 -18.86 1.45 0.41
C VAL A 172 -20.08 0.56 0.21
N GLU A 173 -21.22 1.15 -0.18
CA GLU A 173 -22.45 0.40 -0.44
C GLU A 173 -22.32 -0.56 -1.63
N ALA A 174 -23.08 -1.65 -1.60
CA ALA A 174 -23.15 -2.60 -2.71
C ALA A 174 -23.60 -1.89 -4.00
N GLY A 175 -22.91 -2.16 -5.12
CA GLY A 175 -23.22 -1.55 -6.42
C GLY A 175 -22.41 -0.29 -6.77
N VAL A 176 -21.59 0.22 -5.85
CA VAL A 176 -20.61 1.25 -6.19
C VAL A 176 -19.47 0.59 -6.98
N PRO A 177 -18.99 1.24 -8.06
CA PRO A 177 -17.85 0.74 -8.82
C PRO A 177 -16.62 0.54 -7.93
N VAL A 178 -15.90 -0.54 -8.18
CA VAL A 178 -14.66 -0.87 -7.46
C VAL A 178 -13.50 -1.00 -8.42
N THR A 179 -12.31 -0.74 -7.92
CA THR A 179 -11.06 -0.94 -8.66
C THR A 179 -9.95 -1.35 -7.68
N LEU A 180 -8.83 -1.80 -8.21
CA LEU A 180 -7.63 -2.01 -7.42
C LEU A 180 -7.03 -0.64 -7.07
N ALA A 181 -6.94 -0.33 -5.79
CA ALA A 181 -6.33 0.89 -5.29
C ALA A 181 -5.02 0.57 -4.58
N HIS A 182 -4.05 1.47 -4.73
CA HIS A 182 -2.82 1.46 -3.94
C HIS A 182 -3.10 2.13 -2.59
N SER A 183 -2.70 1.48 -1.50
CA SER A 183 -2.80 1.99 -0.12
C SER A 183 -1.42 2.19 0.48
#